data_791f4de19058fdb4c3c4f93a62c7011b
#
_entry.id   791f4de19058fdb4c3c4f93a62c7011b
#
_cell.length_a   1.000
_cell.length_b   1.000
_cell.length_c   1.000
_cell.angle_alpha   90.00
_cell.angle_beta   90.00
_cell.angle_gamma   90.00
#
_symmetry.space_group_name_H-M   'P 1'
#
loop_
_entity.id
_entity.type
_entity.pdbx_description
1 polymer ?
#
loop_
_entity_poly.entity_id
_entity_poly.type
_entity_poly.pdbx_seq_one_letter_code
_entity_poly.pdbx_strand_id
1 'polypeptide(L)'
;MRALRRFPHGHLAVFLMAALFLVSCTTSESPPAPPPRQLTTPLRGITLESLDDLGRSLDLMAASPAPLTVRVVMDTAMQPEEYRDAVARIHDRAQVMVQVVDSEQLTELSTTEMADRTKAALRDLGEWVDVLEIGNEPNGEWAGSSPKEINAKVAAAHDVVAQAGRPTALTLNYWSSPDCYEHAWEDTMRFAHTVSRQPDYVFLSIYETACDPPQHPTAADIAHTLMALGTVFPHARRGIGEVGAQNRSDGRSQDPGLAEKQQIAQYYYGMHKELRAQVGPRFVGGYFWWYFHADAVRGGLWPTLRQFISGLGDDDASESCAGSTCGAAPAPPPAHG
;
A
#
# COMPACT_ATOMS: atom_id res chain seq x y z
N MET A 1 9.95 102.18 4.36
CA MET A 1 8.67 102.75 3.91
C MET A 1 8.12 101.91 2.79
N ARG A 2 7.03 101.28 2.98
CA ARG A 2 5.91 100.79 2.12
C ARG A 2 5.25 99.57 2.63
N ALA A 3 3.94 99.66 2.71
CA ALA A 3 3.02 98.91 3.50
C ALA A 3 2.74 97.48 2.96
N LEU A 4 2.53 96.61 3.94
CA LEU A 4 1.95 95.30 3.77
C LEU A 4 0.48 95.37 3.49
N ARG A 5 -0.01 94.65 2.49
CA ARG A 5 -1.43 94.27 2.34
C ARG A 5 -1.59 92.83 2.61
N ARG A 6 -2.43 92.50 3.61
CA ARG A 6 -2.91 91.12 3.98
C ARG A 6 -4.03 90.75 3.03
N PHE A 7 -4.01 89.51 2.54
CA PHE A 7 -5.14 88.81 1.92
C PHE A 7 -5.60 87.67 2.83
N PRO A 8 -6.91 87.43 2.91
CA PRO A 8 -7.47 86.39 3.83
C PRO A 8 -7.39 84.98 3.25
N HIS A 9 -7.09 84.06 4.13
CA HIS A 9 -7.00 82.64 3.82
C HIS A 9 -8.41 82.01 3.82
N GLY A 10 -8.87 81.52 2.65
CA GLY A 10 -10.00 80.65 2.52
C GLY A 10 -9.58 79.18 2.81
N HIS A 11 -10.12 78.61 3.82
CA HIS A 11 -9.94 77.14 4.12
C HIS A 11 -10.77 76.34 3.14
N LEU A 12 -10.14 75.62 2.19
CA LEU A 12 -10.74 74.64 1.35
C LEU A 12 -10.52 73.25 2.06
N ALA A 13 -11.56 72.74 2.71
CA ALA A 13 -11.57 71.43 3.30
C ALA A 13 -11.73 70.38 2.19
N VAL A 14 -10.64 69.68 1.87
CA VAL A 14 -10.66 68.51 0.98
C VAL A 14 -11.02 67.28 1.79
N PHE A 15 -12.25 66.81 1.65
CA PHE A 15 -12.65 65.50 2.16
C PHE A 15 -12.03 64.39 1.30
N LEU A 16 -10.98 63.74 1.81
CA LEU A 16 -10.42 62.51 1.25
C LEU A 16 -11.29 61.35 1.70
N MET A 17 -12.22 60.86 0.83
CA MET A 17 -12.89 59.58 1.05
C MET A 17 -11.89 58.47 0.71
N ALA A 18 -11.32 57.86 1.77
CA ALA A 18 -10.56 56.60 1.64
C ALA A 18 -11.54 55.47 1.46
N ALA A 19 -11.74 55.01 0.21
CA ALA A 19 -12.44 53.78 -0.07
C ALA A 19 -11.55 52.58 0.35
N LEU A 20 -11.82 52.00 1.51
CA LEU A 20 -11.24 50.70 1.90
C LEU A 20 -11.82 49.63 0.99
N PHE A 21 -11.06 49.19 -0.02
CA PHE A 21 -11.30 47.96 -0.71
C PHE A 21 -10.87 46.81 0.22
N LEU A 22 -11.82 46.19 0.93
CA LEU A 22 -11.65 44.89 1.55
C LEU A 22 -11.51 43.85 0.42
N VAL A 23 -10.27 43.54 0.04
CA VAL A 23 -9.97 42.36 -0.77
C VAL A 23 -10.24 41.15 0.13
N SER A 24 -11.44 40.59 0.06
CA SER A 24 -11.72 39.25 0.60
C SER A 24 -10.89 38.27 -0.22
N CYS A 25 -9.72 37.86 0.33
CA CYS A 25 -9.07 36.65 -0.12
C CYS A 25 -9.98 35.48 0.24
N THR A 26 -10.87 35.11 -0.67
CA THR A 26 -11.51 33.80 -0.63
C THR A 26 -10.40 32.81 -0.92
N THR A 27 -9.87 32.17 0.11
CA THR A 27 -9.11 30.93 -0.04
C THR A 27 -10.04 29.95 -0.71
N SER A 28 -9.81 29.71 -1.99
CA SER A 28 -10.47 28.64 -2.72
C SER A 28 -9.97 27.34 -2.09
N GLU A 29 -10.68 26.81 -1.09
CA GLU A 29 -10.46 25.44 -0.63
C GLU A 29 -10.72 24.54 -1.83
N SER A 30 -9.71 23.81 -2.24
CA SER A 30 -9.88 22.74 -3.23
C SER A 30 -10.95 21.78 -2.71
N PRO A 31 -11.85 21.29 -3.58
CA PRO A 31 -12.85 20.33 -3.17
C PRO A 31 -12.15 19.13 -2.50
N PRO A 32 -12.74 18.54 -1.46
CA PRO A 32 -12.17 17.38 -0.80
C PRO A 32 -11.96 16.25 -1.82
N ALA A 33 -10.83 15.55 -1.72
CA ALA A 33 -10.55 14.40 -2.57
C ALA A 33 -11.69 13.37 -2.48
N PRO A 34 -12.02 12.68 -3.57
CA PRO A 34 -13.07 11.67 -3.56
C PRO A 34 -12.76 10.56 -2.54
N PRO A 35 -13.78 9.89 -1.99
CA PRO A 35 -13.54 8.79 -1.07
C PRO A 35 -12.74 7.67 -1.77
N PRO A 36 -11.86 6.96 -1.03
CA PRO A 36 -11.08 5.85 -1.58
C PRO A 36 -12.02 4.73 -2.04
N ARG A 37 -11.63 4.03 -3.11
CA ARG A 37 -12.35 2.83 -3.54
C ARG A 37 -12.14 1.72 -2.52
N GLN A 38 -13.15 0.91 -2.30
CA GLN A 38 -12.99 -0.31 -1.52
C GLN A 38 -12.15 -1.31 -2.33
N LEU A 39 -11.12 -1.87 -1.71
CA LEU A 39 -10.29 -2.87 -2.36
C LEU A 39 -11.09 -4.15 -2.65
N THR A 40 -10.97 -4.64 -3.88
CA THR A 40 -11.56 -5.90 -4.33
C THR A 40 -10.83 -7.09 -3.74
N THR A 41 -11.53 -8.00 -3.10
CA THR A 41 -10.94 -9.22 -2.53
C THR A 41 -11.32 -10.46 -3.35
N PRO A 42 -10.42 -11.44 -3.46
CA PRO A 42 -9.06 -11.41 -2.95
C PRO A 42 -8.21 -10.33 -3.64
N LEU A 43 -7.32 -9.70 -2.87
CA LEU A 43 -6.35 -8.78 -3.44
C LEU A 43 -5.44 -9.54 -4.39
N ARG A 44 -5.16 -8.92 -5.53
CA ARG A 44 -4.26 -9.45 -6.57
C ARG A 44 -3.12 -8.46 -6.73
N GLY A 45 -2.11 -8.65 -5.87
CA GLY A 45 -1.06 -7.66 -5.66
C GLY A 45 0.08 -7.76 -6.64
N ILE A 46 0.58 -6.60 -7.05
CA ILE A 46 1.90 -6.42 -7.67
C ILE A 46 2.55 -5.17 -7.07
N THR A 47 3.89 -5.16 -6.97
CA THR A 47 4.64 -3.99 -6.50
C THR A 47 5.44 -3.38 -7.65
N LEU A 48 5.24 -2.09 -7.88
CA LEU A 48 6.10 -1.30 -8.75
C LEU A 48 7.23 -0.70 -7.92
N GLU A 49 8.36 -1.37 -7.96
CA GLU A 49 9.62 -0.96 -7.35
C GLU A 49 10.35 0.09 -8.19
N SER A 50 9.95 0.23 -9.46
CA SER A 50 10.44 1.26 -10.37
C SER A 50 9.31 1.75 -11.26
N LEU A 51 9.35 3.04 -11.59
CA LEU A 51 8.48 3.66 -12.59
C LEU A 51 9.10 3.69 -13.99
N ASP A 52 10.28 3.12 -14.17
CA ASP A 52 10.87 2.93 -15.47
C ASP A 52 9.96 2.09 -16.37
N ASP A 53 9.94 2.36 -17.67
CA ASP A 53 9.08 1.65 -18.62
C ASP A 53 7.58 1.58 -18.18
N LEU A 54 7.08 2.60 -17.45
CA LEU A 54 5.71 2.62 -16.93
C LEU A 54 4.67 2.26 -18.00
N GLY A 55 4.87 2.70 -19.25
CA GLY A 55 3.97 2.34 -20.35
C GLY A 55 3.83 0.83 -20.52
N ARG A 56 4.93 0.09 -20.50
CA ARG A 56 4.92 -1.38 -20.59
C ARG A 56 4.31 -2.04 -19.36
N SER A 57 4.59 -1.50 -18.17
CA SER A 57 3.94 -1.95 -16.93
C SER A 57 2.42 -1.82 -17.02
N LEU A 58 1.92 -0.68 -17.50
CA LEU A 58 0.50 -0.43 -17.71
C LEU A 58 -0.13 -1.36 -18.76
N ASP A 59 0.58 -1.71 -19.82
CA ASP A 59 0.11 -2.66 -20.83
C ASP A 59 -0.05 -4.07 -20.21
N LEU A 60 0.89 -4.50 -19.37
CA LEU A 60 0.77 -5.77 -18.66
C LEU A 60 -0.40 -5.77 -17.66
N MET A 61 -0.61 -4.67 -16.93
CA MET A 61 -1.75 -4.50 -16.04
C MET A 61 -3.09 -4.58 -16.80
N ALA A 62 -3.19 -3.91 -17.94
CA ALA A 62 -4.38 -3.94 -18.80
C ALA A 62 -4.66 -5.33 -19.38
N ALA A 63 -3.64 -6.16 -19.54
CA ALA A 63 -3.77 -7.54 -19.99
C ALA A 63 -4.17 -8.51 -18.85
N SER A 64 -4.29 -8.04 -17.61
CA SER A 64 -4.76 -8.86 -16.49
C SER A 64 -6.26 -9.14 -16.66
N PRO A 65 -6.72 -10.41 -16.57
CA PRO A 65 -8.14 -10.74 -16.65
C PRO A 65 -8.93 -10.42 -15.38
N ALA A 66 -8.23 -10.05 -14.31
CA ALA A 66 -8.82 -9.73 -13.02
C ALA A 66 -8.29 -8.39 -12.49
N PRO A 67 -9.10 -7.64 -11.70
CA PRO A 67 -8.67 -6.39 -11.10
C PRO A 67 -7.41 -6.56 -10.26
N LEU A 68 -6.42 -5.70 -10.49
CA LEU A 68 -5.17 -5.69 -9.73
C LEU A 68 -5.22 -4.65 -8.60
N THR A 69 -4.43 -4.91 -7.56
CA THR A 69 -4.03 -3.89 -6.59
C THR A 69 -2.53 -3.64 -6.78
N VAL A 70 -2.18 -2.43 -7.14
CA VAL A 70 -0.79 -2.03 -7.42
C VAL A 70 -0.23 -1.28 -6.24
N ARG A 71 0.85 -1.76 -5.69
CA ARG A 71 1.64 -1.07 -4.68
C ARG A 71 2.70 -0.25 -5.39
N VAL A 72 2.73 1.05 -5.14
CA VAL A 72 3.74 1.98 -5.64
C VAL A 72 4.66 2.35 -4.50
N VAL A 73 5.95 2.10 -4.67
CA VAL A 73 6.99 2.43 -3.67
C VAL A 73 7.50 3.84 -3.94
N MET A 74 7.48 4.70 -2.92
CA MET A 74 8.04 6.04 -3.02
C MET A 74 9.44 6.09 -2.39
N ASP A 75 10.39 6.61 -3.17
CA ASP A 75 11.77 6.88 -2.77
C ASP A 75 11.91 8.26 -2.10
N THR A 76 12.79 8.39 -1.10
CA THR A 76 13.06 9.68 -0.42
C THR A 76 13.72 10.70 -1.33
N ALA A 77 14.42 10.28 -2.38
CA ALA A 77 15.02 11.17 -3.37
C ALA A 77 13.98 11.91 -4.22
N MET A 78 12.71 11.43 -4.26
CA MET A 78 11.63 12.03 -5.02
C MET A 78 10.54 12.58 -4.07
N GLN A 79 9.97 13.72 -4.45
CA GLN A 79 8.80 14.25 -3.72
C GLN A 79 7.52 13.53 -4.16
N PRO A 80 6.50 13.38 -3.28
CA PRO A 80 5.24 12.75 -3.64
C PRO A 80 4.58 13.31 -4.91
N GLU A 81 4.70 14.61 -5.16
CA GLU A 81 4.16 15.27 -6.36
C GLU A 81 4.72 14.68 -7.66
N GLU A 82 5.96 14.21 -7.68
CA GLU A 82 6.62 13.65 -8.87
C GLU A 82 6.02 12.30 -9.28
N TYR A 83 5.32 11.61 -8.37
CA TYR A 83 4.61 10.36 -8.64
C TYR A 83 3.21 10.57 -9.23
N ARG A 84 2.70 11.81 -9.28
CA ARG A 84 1.31 12.13 -9.62
C ARG A 84 0.84 11.53 -10.95
N ASP A 85 1.57 11.78 -12.03
CA ASP A 85 1.22 11.25 -13.35
C ASP A 85 1.20 9.72 -13.38
N ALA A 86 2.19 9.10 -12.77
CA ALA A 86 2.29 7.65 -12.70
C ALA A 86 1.12 7.04 -11.91
N VAL A 87 0.85 7.56 -10.72
CA VAL A 87 -0.20 7.08 -9.82
C VAL A 87 -1.59 7.27 -10.47
N ALA A 88 -1.86 8.41 -11.11
CA ALA A 88 -3.10 8.64 -11.83
C ALA A 88 -3.30 7.61 -12.96
N ARG A 89 -2.28 7.37 -13.77
CA ARG A 89 -2.33 6.40 -14.87
C ARG A 89 -2.50 4.96 -14.40
N ILE A 90 -1.92 4.61 -13.25
CA ILE A 90 -2.10 3.29 -12.61
C ILE A 90 -3.54 3.18 -12.10
N HIS A 91 -4.05 4.21 -11.44
CA HIS A 91 -5.41 4.25 -10.90
C HIS A 91 -6.50 4.02 -11.97
N ASP A 92 -6.26 4.46 -13.20
CA ASP A 92 -7.17 4.20 -14.34
C ASP A 92 -7.30 2.70 -14.69
N ARG A 93 -6.40 1.85 -14.19
CA ARG A 93 -6.31 0.42 -14.54
C ARG A 93 -6.39 -0.53 -13.36
N ALA A 94 -6.06 -0.04 -12.17
CA ALA A 94 -5.92 -0.85 -10.97
C ALA A 94 -6.34 -0.08 -9.72
N GLN A 95 -6.50 -0.77 -8.60
CA GLN A 95 -6.55 -0.16 -7.29
C GLN A 95 -5.12 0.17 -6.84
N VAL A 96 -4.96 1.25 -6.10
CA VAL A 96 -3.63 1.78 -5.77
C VAL A 96 -3.39 1.77 -4.27
N MET A 97 -2.33 1.12 -3.84
CA MET A 97 -1.72 1.27 -2.53
C MET A 97 -0.39 2.02 -2.71
N VAL A 98 -0.17 3.07 -1.93
CA VAL A 98 1.10 3.81 -1.96
C VAL A 98 1.86 3.54 -0.67
N GLN A 99 3.08 3.07 -0.81
CA GLN A 99 4.07 2.97 0.26
C GLN A 99 4.73 4.34 0.42
N VAL A 100 4.55 4.97 1.59
CA VAL A 100 5.00 6.36 1.84
C VAL A 100 6.51 6.51 1.75
N VAL A 101 7.24 5.48 2.15
CA VAL A 101 8.70 5.39 2.07
C VAL A 101 9.13 3.93 2.07
N ASP A 102 10.20 3.60 1.36
CA ASP A 102 10.84 2.29 1.43
C ASP A 102 11.42 2.04 2.82
N SER A 103 11.38 0.78 3.29
CA SER A 103 11.85 0.41 4.61
C SER A 103 13.33 0.74 4.85
N GLU A 104 14.18 0.54 3.83
CA GLU A 104 15.61 0.86 3.90
C GLU A 104 15.88 2.35 4.08
N GLN A 105 14.96 3.20 3.62
CA GLN A 105 15.06 4.66 3.72
C GLN A 105 14.34 5.25 4.94
N LEU A 106 13.66 4.42 5.74
CA LEU A 106 12.94 4.90 6.91
C LEU A 106 13.87 5.59 7.93
N THR A 107 15.13 5.17 8.02
CA THR A 107 16.15 5.79 8.88
C THR A 107 16.50 7.21 8.48
N GLU A 108 16.31 7.59 7.21
CA GLU A 108 16.60 8.93 6.71
C GLU A 108 15.60 10.00 7.20
N LEU A 109 14.43 9.57 7.68
CA LEU A 109 13.35 10.46 8.10
C LEU A 109 13.25 10.53 9.63
N SER A 110 13.10 11.73 10.15
CA SER A 110 12.59 11.95 11.50
C SER A 110 11.08 11.66 11.56
N THR A 111 10.53 11.55 12.78
CA THR A 111 9.07 11.41 12.98
C THR A 111 8.28 12.56 12.37
N THR A 112 8.79 13.79 12.41
CA THR A 112 8.15 14.97 11.80
C THR A 112 8.20 14.89 10.28
N GLU A 113 9.35 14.55 9.70
CA GLU A 113 9.51 14.40 8.25
C GLU A 113 8.63 13.27 7.69
N MET A 114 8.49 12.15 8.42
CA MET A 114 7.56 11.09 8.06
C MET A 114 6.11 11.58 8.03
N ALA A 115 5.68 12.35 9.03
CA ALA A 115 4.34 12.95 9.04
C ALA A 115 4.15 13.94 7.88
N ASP A 116 5.13 14.78 7.61
CA ASP A 116 5.04 15.79 6.56
C ASP A 116 5.07 15.17 5.16
N ARG A 117 5.88 14.12 4.95
CA ARG A 117 5.88 13.33 3.71
C ARG A 117 4.52 12.64 3.50
N THR A 118 3.92 12.10 4.55
CA THR A 118 2.59 11.48 4.48
C THR A 118 1.51 12.51 4.13
N LYS A 119 1.56 13.72 4.71
CA LYS A 119 0.66 14.83 4.34
C LYS A 119 0.84 15.23 2.87
N ALA A 120 2.09 15.30 2.41
CA ALA A 120 2.40 15.60 1.01
C ALA A 120 1.84 14.51 0.09
N ALA A 121 2.02 13.22 0.43
CA ALA A 121 1.44 12.12 -0.33
C ALA A 121 -0.09 12.21 -0.42
N LEU A 122 -0.77 12.52 0.68
CA LEU A 122 -2.23 12.72 0.68
C LEU A 122 -2.66 13.93 -0.16
N ARG A 123 -1.95 15.05 -0.06
CA ARG A 123 -2.25 16.27 -0.82
C ARG A 123 -2.07 16.05 -2.32
N ASP A 124 -0.98 15.40 -2.71
CA ASP A 124 -0.55 15.32 -4.10
C ASP A 124 -1.08 14.10 -4.84
N LEU A 125 -1.35 13.00 -4.12
CA LEU A 125 -1.76 11.71 -4.69
C LEU A 125 -3.13 11.24 -4.20
N GLY A 126 -3.67 11.81 -3.12
CA GLY A 126 -4.84 11.28 -2.41
C GLY A 126 -6.10 11.07 -3.26
N GLU A 127 -6.22 11.77 -4.39
CA GLU A 127 -7.31 11.57 -5.34
C GLU A 127 -7.29 10.17 -5.98
N TRP A 128 -6.09 9.60 -6.17
CA TRP A 128 -5.88 8.33 -6.88
C TRP A 128 -5.43 7.18 -5.99
N VAL A 129 -5.27 7.41 -4.68
CA VAL A 129 -4.79 6.39 -3.75
C VAL A 129 -5.94 5.80 -2.96
N ASP A 130 -6.06 4.47 -2.97
CA ASP A 130 -7.10 3.75 -2.24
C ASP A 130 -6.65 3.38 -0.82
N VAL A 131 -5.36 3.06 -0.61
CA VAL A 131 -4.76 2.72 0.69
C VAL A 131 -3.36 3.33 0.80
N LEU A 132 -3.00 3.86 1.97
CA LEU A 132 -1.63 4.24 2.26
C LEU A 132 -0.96 3.23 3.18
N GLU A 133 0.19 2.74 2.76
CA GLU A 133 1.04 1.89 3.57
C GLU A 133 1.94 2.76 4.44
N ILE A 134 1.66 2.72 5.75
CA ILE A 134 2.27 3.57 6.78
C ILE A 134 3.59 3.01 7.33
N GLY A 135 3.92 1.79 6.98
CA GLY A 135 5.16 1.11 7.34
C GLY A 135 5.30 -0.16 6.53
N ASN A 136 6.43 -0.30 5.87
CA ASN A 136 6.90 -1.51 5.23
C ASN A 136 8.03 -2.08 6.05
N GLU A 137 7.97 -3.34 6.41
CA GLU A 137 9.00 -4.08 7.15
C GLU A 137 9.63 -3.31 8.34
N PRO A 138 8.84 -2.60 9.16
CA PRO A 138 9.38 -1.78 10.24
C PRO A 138 10.03 -2.61 11.35
N ASN A 139 9.89 -3.94 11.31
CA ASN A 139 10.58 -4.88 12.18
C ASN A 139 11.86 -5.45 11.55
N GLY A 140 12.43 -4.80 10.54
CA GLY A 140 13.77 -5.08 10.04
C GLY A 140 14.81 -4.16 10.73
N GLU A 141 16.04 -4.66 10.93
CA GLU A 141 17.13 -3.89 11.52
C GLU A 141 17.48 -2.62 10.72
N TRP A 142 17.27 -2.67 9.41
CA TRP A 142 17.48 -1.55 8.49
C TRP A 142 16.49 -0.40 8.69
N ALA A 143 15.34 -0.64 9.32
CA ALA A 143 14.28 0.36 9.49
C ALA A 143 14.56 1.37 10.61
N GLY A 144 15.46 1.04 11.54
CA GLY A 144 15.85 1.92 12.64
C GLY A 144 16.50 1.21 13.80
N SER A 145 16.87 1.98 14.82
CA SER A 145 17.68 1.48 15.97
C SER A 145 16.84 0.84 17.09
N SER A 146 15.53 1.04 17.08
CA SER A 146 14.65 0.53 18.14
C SER A 146 13.17 0.55 17.76
N PRO A 147 12.35 -0.35 18.32
CA PRO A 147 10.90 -0.34 18.11
C PRO A 147 10.25 1.00 18.49
N LYS A 148 10.76 1.67 19.53
CA LYS A 148 10.23 2.96 19.97
C LYS A 148 10.39 4.05 18.90
N GLU A 149 11.57 4.14 18.30
CA GLU A 149 11.87 5.10 17.23
C GLU A 149 11.03 4.80 16.00
N ILE A 150 11.07 3.56 15.54
CA ILE A 150 10.36 3.12 14.34
C ILE A 150 8.85 3.32 14.49
N ASN A 151 8.28 2.88 15.60
CA ASN A 151 6.84 3.03 15.86
C ASN A 151 6.39 4.48 16.03
N ALA A 152 7.27 5.41 16.42
CA ALA A 152 6.94 6.83 16.43
C ALA A 152 6.71 7.35 15.00
N LYS A 153 7.49 6.89 14.02
CA LYS A 153 7.33 7.22 12.60
C LYS A 153 6.07 6.58 12.02
N VAL A 154 5.85 5.28 12.28
CA VAL A 154 4.63 4.56 11.86
C VAL A 154 3.36 5.21 12.44
N ALA A 155 3.38 5.56 13.72
CA ALA A 155 2.25 6.21 14.36
C ALA A 155 1.97 7.61 13.79
N ALA A 156 3.03 8.37 13.48
CA ALA A 156 2.89 9.70 12.88
C ALA A 156 2.26 9.62 11.47
N ALA A 157 2.68 8.66 10.65
CA ALA A 157 2.06 8.40 9.35
C ALA A 157 0.60 7.95 9.49
N HIS A 158 0.34 6.97 10.40
CA HIS A 158 -1.01 6.50 10.67
C HIS A 158 -1.95 7.64 11.05
N ASP A 159 -1.56 8.50 11.99
CA ASP A 159 -2.42 9.57 12.50
C ASP A 159 -2.79 10.57 11.40
N VAL A 160 -1.87 10.87 10.50
CA VAL A 160 -2.10 11.71 9.32
C VAL A 160 -3.11 11.07 8.37
N VAL A 161 -2.95 9.77 8.05
CA VAL A 161 -3.83 9.05 7.13
C VAL A 161 -5.23 8.87 7.72
N ALA A 162 -5.31 8.48 8.99
CA ALA A 162 -6.57 8.30 9.72
C ALA A 162 -7.36 9.61 9.84
N GLN A 163 -6.67 10.75 10.10
CA GLN A 163 -7.30 12.07 10.13
C GLN A 163 -7.90 12.45 8.78
N ALA A 164 -7.30 12.00 7.69
CA ALA A 164 -7.83 12.19 6.34
C ALA A 164 -8.94 11.21 5.96
N GLY A 165 -9.33 10.30 6.86
CA GLY A 165 -10.36 9.29 6.62
C GLY A 165 -9.97 8.26 5.55
N ARG A 166 -8.68 7.97 5.41
CA ARG A 166 -8.15 7.02 4.43
C ARG A 166 -7.71 5.72 5.08
N PRO A 167 -7.87 4.58 4.39
CA PRO A 167 -7.40 3.30 4.90
C PRO A 167 -5.88 3.22 4.99
N THR A 168 -5.41 2.50 6.00
CA THR A 168 -3.99 2.30 6.30
C THR A 168 -3.59 0.85 6.13
N ALA A 169 -2.35 0.62 5.69
CA ALA A 169 -1.73 -0.71 5.64
C ALA A 169 -0.40 -0.71 6.39
N LEU A 170 -0.08 -1.85 7.01
CA LEU A 170 1.19 -2.14 7.66
C LEU A 170 1.68 -3.50 7.19
N THR A 171 2.88 -3.58 6.64
CA THR A 171 3.51 -4.83 6.24
C THR A 171 4.65 -5.15 7.20
N LEU A 172 4.60 -6.33 7.83
CA LEU A 172 5.63 -6.82 8.75
C LEU A 172 6.46 -7.90 8.09
N ASN A 173 7.77 -7.87 8.30
CA ASN A 173 8.63 -8.94 7.85
C ASN A 173 8.32 -10.22 8.63
N TYR A 174 8.22 -11.34 7.91
CA TYR A 174 8.01 -12.67 8.49
C TYR A 174 9.36 -13.32 8.78
N TRP A 175 9.57 -13.69 10.02
CA TRP A 175 10.73 -14.43 10.47
C TRP A 175 10.32 -15.83 10.96
N SER A 176 10.86 -16.88 10.35
CA SER A 176 10.51 -18.26 10.71
C SER A 176 11.17 -18.74 11.99
N SER A 177 12.29 -18.13 12.38
CA SER A 177 13.05 -18.51 13.57
C SER A 177 13.88 -17.35 14.13
N PRO A 178 14.35 -17.46 15.38
CA PRO A 178 15.27 -16.47 15.96
C PRO A 178 16.62 -16.32 15.25
N ASP A 179 17.00 -17.28 14.41
CA ASP A 179 18.25 -17.21 13.63
C ASP A 179 18.13 -16.31 12.40
N CYS A 180 16.92 -15.77 12.12
CA CYS A 180 16.66 -14.91 10.98
C CYS A 180 16.91 -13.43 11.25
N TYR A 181 17.15 -13.01 12.50
CA TYR A 181 17.26 -11.61 12.90
C TYR A 181 18.30 -11.41 14.00
N GLU A 182 18.87 -10.21 14.08
CA GLU A 182 19.92 -9.90 15.05
C GLU A 182 19.36 -9.55 16.45
N HIS A 183 18.25 -8.81 16.47
CA HIS A 183 17.68 -8.31 17.72
C HIS A 183 16.32 -8.93 18.01
N ALA A 184 16.12 -9.37 19.25
CA ALA A 184 14.89 -10.03 19.66
C ALA A 184 13.60 -9.22 19.40
N TRP A 185 13.69 -7.90 19.25
CA TRP A 185 12.54 -7.05 18.93
C TRP A 185 12.09 -7.13 17.48
N GLU A 186 12.94 -7.64 16.57
CA GLU A 186 12.62 -7.82 15.15
C GLU A 186 11.61 -8.96 14.92
N ASP A 187 11.52 -9.90 15.87
CA ASP A 187 10.49 -10.93 15.84
C ASP A 187 9.13 -10.34 15.49
N THR A 188 8.47 -10.90 14.47
CA THR A 188 7.22 -10.38 13.90
C THR A 188 6.18 -10.07 14.96
N MET A 189 5.96 -11.00 15.89
CA MET A 189 4.92 -10.84 16.91
C MET A 189 5.35 -9.91 18.04
N ARG A 190 6.63 -9.93 18.42
CA ARG A 190 7.15 -9.00 19.43
C ARG A 190 7.04 -7.56 18.94
N PHE A 191 7.42 -7.31 17.68
CA PHE A 191 7.29 -5.99 17.11
C PHE A 191 5.82 -5.58 17.02
N ALA A 192 4.95 -6.45 16.51
CA ALA A 192 3.52 -6.19 16.37
C ALA A 192 2.89 -5.71 17.69
N HIS A 193 3.27 -6.31 18.82
CA HIS A 193 2.81 -5.90 20.16
C HIS A 193 3.30 -4.51 20.60
N THR A 194 4.31 -3.95 19.96
CA THR A 194 4.78 -2.59 20.25
C THR A 194 4.09 -1.52 19.42
N VAL A 195 3.37 -1.90 18.35
CA VAL A 195 2.63 -0.98 17.49
C VAL A 195 1.42 -0.43 18.21
N SER A 196 1.37 0.88 18.40
CA SER A 196 0.33 1.56 19.20
C SER A 196 -0.92 1.96 18.39
N ARG A 197 -0.93 1.72 17.09
CA ARG A 197 -2.02 2.08 16.16
C ARG A 197 -2.66 0.83 15.58
N GLN A 198 -3.90 0.98 15.11
CA GLN A 198 -4.69 -0.12 14.53
C GLN A 198 -4.86 0.14 13.03
N PRO A 199 -4.01 -0.45 12.18
CA PRO A 199 -4.14 -0.33 10.73
C PRO A 199 -5.36 -1.11 10.23
N ASP A 200 -5.90 -0.70 9.07
CA ASP A 200 -7.02 -1.39 8.41
C ASP A 200 -6.59 -2.69 7.75
N TYR A 201 -5.34 -2.73 7.28
CA TYR A 201 -4.71 -3.90 6.68
C TYR A 201 -3.39 -4.21 7.38
N VAL A 202 -3.14 -5.48 7.68
CA VAL A 202 -1.86 -5.99 8.16
C VAL A 202 -1.42 -7.12 7.26
N PHE A 203 -0.22 -6.98 6.74
CA PHE A 203 0.37 -7.92 5.80
C PHE A 203 1.66 -8.52 6.33
N LEU A 204 2.06 -9.64 5.73
CA LEU A 204 3.39 -10.22 5.91
C LEU A 204 4.21 -10.05 4.63
N SER A 205 5.46 -9.64 4.78
CA SER A 205 6.50 -9.74 3.77
C SER A 205 7.26 -11.04 3.98
N ILE A 206 7.42 -11.84 2.92
CA ILE A 206 7.98 -13.19 3.01
C ILE A 206 9.04 -13.38 1.93
N TYR A 207 10.30 -13.50 2.37
CA TYR A 207 11.44 -13.86 1.53
C TYR A 207 12.15 -15.09 2.08
N GLU A 208 12.37 -16.10 1.24
CA GLU A 208 13.07 -17.31 1.66
C GLU A 208 14.52 -17.01 2.07
N THR A 209 15.16 -16.11 1.35
CA THR A 209 16.56 -15.73 1.54
C THR A 209 16.80 -14.70 2.65
N ALA A 210 15.75 -14.24 3.32
CA ALA A 210 15.88 -13.35 4.47
C ALA A 210 16.51 -14.03 5.69
N CYS A 211 16.62 -15.35 5.69
CA CYS A 211 17.30 -16.14 6.73
C CYS A 211 18.51 -16.89 6.16
N ASP A 212 19.46 -17.23 7.03
CA ASP A 212 20.57 -18.16 6.72
C ASP A 212 20.62 -19.27 7.81
N PRO A 213 20.25 -20.51 7.48
CA PRO A 213 19.79 -21.02 6.18
C PRO A 213 18.43 -20.43 5.73
N PRO A 214 18.14 -20.47 4.42
CA PRO A 214 16.89 -19.94 3.90
C PRO A 214 15.65 -20.52 4.59
N GLN A 215 14.67 -19.68 4.87
CA GLN A 215 13.38 -20.08 5.40
C GLN A 215 12.47 -20.62 4.29
N HIS A 216 11.60 -21.55 4.64
CA HIS A 216 10.61 -22.09 3.70
C HIS A 216 9.29 -22.36 4.44
N PRO A 217 8.57 -21.30 4.86
CA PRO A 217 7.38 -21.45 5.70
C PRO A 217 6.25 -22.15 4.95
N THR A 218 5.57 -23.07 5.63
CA THR A 218 4.37 -23.73 5.12
C THR A 218 3.15 -22.79 5.22
N ALA A 219 2.07 -23.15 4.54
CA ALA A 219 0.80 -22.43 4.70
C ALA A 219 0.32 -22.42 6.17
N ALA A 220 0.56 -23.47 6.92
CA ALA A 220 0.21 -23.55 8.34
C ALA A 220 1.02 -22.54 9.19
N ASP A 221 2.33 -22.39 8.93
CA ASP A 221 3.19 -21.44 9.64
C ASP A 221 2.75 -20.00 9.37
N ILE A 222 2.49 -19.67 8.10
CA ILE A 222 2.00 -18.35 7.69
C ILE A 222 0.61 -18.09 8.30
N ALA A 223 -0.31 -19.06 8.23
CA ALA A 223 -1.64 -18.93 8.81
C ALA A 223 -1.58 -18.71 10.33
N HIS A 224 -0.69 -19.43 11.03
CA HIS A 224 -0.49 -19.26 12.47
C HIS A 224 -0.10 -17.81 12.80
N THR A 225 0.87 -17.26 12.08
CA THR A 225 1.32 -15.88 12.28
C THR A 225 0.22 -14.86 11.95
N LEU A 226 -0.51 -15.06 10.83
CA LEU A 226 -1.63 -14.19 10.46
C LEU A 226 -2.78 -14.24 11.48
N MET A 227 -3.06 -15.41 12.06
CA MET A 227 -4.05 -15.53 13.14
C MET A 227 -3.58 -14.83 14.41
N ALA A 228 -2.32 -14.98 14.78
CA ALA A 228 -1.72 -14.30 15.93
C ALA A 228 -1.77 -12.76 15.75
N LEU A 229 -1.43 -12.25 14.57
CA LEU A 229 -1.60 -10.82 14.22
C LEU A 229 -3.05 -10.37 14.38
N GLY A 230 -4.02 -11.24 14.13
CA GLY A 230 -5.43 -10.95 14.36
C GLY A 230 -5.81 -10.76 15.84
N THR A 231 -5.00 -11.20 16.79
CA THR A 231 -5.21 -10.91 18.22
C THR A 231 -4.68 -9.51 18.59
N VAL A 232 -3.64 -9.05 17.90
CA VAL A 232 -3.06 -7.71 18.10
C VAL A 232 -3.87 -6.64 17.35
N PHE A 233 -4.31 -6.98 16.13
CA PHE A 233 -5.06 -6.09 15.22
C PHE A 233 -6.42 -6.71 14.87
N PRO A 234 -7.38 -6.74 15.81
CA PRO A 234 -8.63 -7.51 15.67
C PRO A 234 -9.54 -7.01 14.55
N HIS A 235 -9.40 -5.76 14.14
CA HIS A 235 -10.20 -5.16 13.07
C HIS A 235 -9.52 -5.23 11.71
N ALA A 236 -8.21 -5.47 11.66
CA ALA A 236 -7.46 -5.49 10.42
C ALA A 236 -7.82 -6.67 9.50
N ARG A 237 -7.85 -6.41 8.20
CA ARG A 237 -7.78 -7.43 7.17
C ARG A 237 -6.33 -7.88 7.05
N ARG A 238 -6.09 -9.16 6.75
CA ARG A 238 -4.76 -9.76 6.81
C ARG A 238 -4.43 -10.47 5.51
N GLY A 239 -3.17 -10.41 5.10
CA GLY A 239 -2.75 -11.05 3.86
C GLY A 239 -1.23 -11.08 3.70
N ILE A 240 -0.81 -11.35 2.47
CA ILE A 240 0.59 -11.33 2.08
C ILE A 240 0.85 -10.01 1.35
N GLY A 241 1.61 -9.11 1.98
CA GLY A 241 1.91 -7.79 1.45
C GLY A 241 3.12 -7.77 0.53
N GLU A 242 3.96 -8.81 0.66
CA GLU A 242 5.16 -8.86 -0.15
C GLU A 242 5.64 -10.30 -0.29
N VAL A 243 6.04 -10.66 -1.50
CA VAL A 243 6.72 -11.90 -1.85
C VAL A 243 7.58 -11.65 -3.08
N GLY A 244 8.73 -12.29 -3.12
CA GLY A 244 9.65 -12.16 -4.25
C GLY A 244 10.78 -13.16 -4.16
N ALA A 245 11.64 -13.13 -5.16
CA ALA A 245 12.91 -13.82 -5.17
C ALA A 245 14.02 -12.79 -5.07
N GLN A 246 14.79 -12.84 -4.00
CA GLN A 246 15.84 -11.90 -3.69
C GLN A 246 17.17 -12.62 -3.55
N ASN A 247 18.26 -11.95 -3.88
CA ASN A 247 19.59 -12.40 -3.55
C ASN A 247 19.78 -12.48 -2.04
N ARG A 248 20.67 -13.36 -1.61
CA ARG A 248 21.04 -13.41 -0.20
C ARG A 248 21.72 -12.11 0.21
N SER A 249 21.46 -11.69 1.43
CA SER A 249 22.04 -10.50 2.06
C SER A 249 23.55 -10.53 2.21
N ASP A 250 24.21 -11.67 1.97
CA ASP A 250 25.67 -11.87 2.05
C ASP A 250 26.45 -11.29 0.85
N GLY A 251 25.81 -10.47 0.02
CA GLY A 251 26.45 -9.83 -1.14
C GLY A 251 26.73 -10.76 -2.32
N ARG A 252 26.16 -11.96 -2.35
CA ARG A 252 26.23 -12.84 -3.51
C ARG A 252 25.31 -12.34 -4.61
N SER A 253 25.93 -12.04 -5.74
CA SER A 253 25.35 -11.31 -6.87
C SER A 253 24.50 -12.17 -7.83
N GLN A 254 23.99 -13.32 -7.43
CA GLN A 254 23.17 -14.11 -8.33
C GLN A 254 21.69 -13.88 -8.04
N ASP A 255 21.11 -13.02 -8.86
CA ASP A 255 19.67 -12.91 -8.98
C ASP A 255 19.08 -14.28 -9.33
N PRO A 256 18.08 -14.81 -8.61
CA PRO A 256 17.46 -16.09 -8.94
C PRO A 256 16.98 -16.11 -10.38
N GLY A 257 17.21 -17.25 -11.04
CA GLY A 257 16.81 -17.43 -12.44
C GLY A 257 15.28 -17.47 -12.59
N LEU A 258 14.78 -17.25 -13.81
CA LEU A 258 13.34 -17.23 -14.10
C LEU A 258 12.63 -18.51 -13.60
N ALA A 259 13.24 -19.68 -13.76
CA ALA A 259 12.65 -20.95 -13.30
C ALA A 259 12.48 -21.00 -11.76
N GLU A 260 13.42 -20.46 -11.00
CA GLU A 260 13.36 -20.38 -9.54
C GLU A 260 12.27 -19.37 -9.11
N LYS A 261 12.22 -18.19 -9.75
CA LYS A 261 11.16 -17.21 -9.53
C LYS A 261 9.77 -17.77 -9.82
N GLN A 262 9.63 -18.60 -10.86
CA GLN A 262 8.40 -19.30 -11.16
C GLN A 262 8.01 -20.30 -10.07
N GLN A 263 8.97 -21.05 -9.51
CA GLN A 263 8.74 -21.99 -8.42
C GLN A 263 8.30 -21.27 -7.14
N ILE A 264 8.96 -20.16 -6.78
CA ILE A 264 8.60 -19.34 -5.63
C ILE A 264 7.19 -18.78 -5.79
N ALA A 265 6.87 -18.21 -6.96
CA ALA A 265 5.52 -17.72 -7.24
C ALA A 265 4.48 -18.86 -7.12
N GLN A 266 4.74 -20.02 -7.72
CA GLN A 266 3.86 -21.18 -7.61
C GLN A 266 3.65 -21.61 -6.18
N TYR A 267 4.69 -21.64 -5.37
CA TYR A 267 4.63 -22.08 -3.99
C TYR A 267 3.73 -21.16 -3.15
N TYR A 268 4.01 -19.86 -3.15
CA TYR A 268 3.27 -18.92 -2.28
C TYR A 268 1.84 -18.65 -2.77
N TYR A 269 1.64 -18.44 -4.05
CA TYR A 269 0.28 -18.23 -4.58
C TYR A 269 -0.57 -19.51 -4.47
N GLY A 270 0.07 -20.68 -4.57
CA GLY A 270 -0.59 -21.98 -4.42
C GLY A 270 -1.18 -22.23 -3.03
N MET A 271 -0.69 -21.53 -2.01
CA MET A 271 -1.19 -21.63 -0.63
C MET A 271 -2.53 -20.91 -0.41
N HIS A 272 -3.03 -20.15 -1.37
CA HIS A 272 -4.15 -19.22 -1.16
C HIS A 272 -5.37 -19.88 -0.53
N LYS A 273 -5.81 -21.01 -1.06
CA LYS A 273 -6.98 -21.74 -0.58
C LYS A 273 -6.81 -22.21 0.87
N GLU A 274 -5.64 -22.75 1.18
CA GLU A 274 -5.33 -23.25 2.52
C GLU A 274 -5.25 -22.09 3.53
N LEU A 275 -4.58 -20.98 3.19
CA LEU A 275 -4.51 -19.78 4.01
C LEU A 275 -5.91 -19.21 4.27
N ARG A 276 -6.75 -19.12 3.23
CA ARG A 276 -8.14 -18.66 3.38
C ARG A 276 -8.95 -19.54 4.32
N ALA A 277 -8.81 -20.85 4.20
CA ALA A 277 -9.53 -21.81 5.06
C ALA A 277 -9.09 -21.68 6.53
N GLN A 278 -7.79 -21.48 6.80
CA GLN A 278 -7.26 -21.40 8.16
C GLN A 278 -7.45 -20.03 8.81
N VAL A 279 -7.18 -18.94 8.09
CA VAL A 279 -7.25 -17.57 8.62
C VAL A 279 -8.67 -17.01 8.62
N GLY A 280 -9.53 -17.53 7.73
CA GLY A 280 -10.94 -17.17 7.63
C GLY A 280 -11.21 -15.88 6.83
N PRO A 281 -12.40 -15.26 7.00
CA PRO A 281 -12.92 -14.22 6.11
C PRO A 281 -12.13 -12.90 6.15
N ARG A 282 -11.25 -12.73 7.13
CA ARG A 282 -10.36 -11.55 7.17
C ARG A 282 -9.09 -11.74 6.36
N PHE A 283 -8.83 -12.93 5.81
CA PHE A 283 -7.75 -13.14 4.86
C PHE A 283 -8.14 -12.58 3.50
N VAL A 284 -7.35 -11.66 2.99
CA VAL A 284 -7.64 -10.92 1.76
C VAL A 284 -6.73 -11.26 0.59
N GLY A 285 -5.88 -12.27 0.69
CA GLY A 285 -4.89 -12.57 -0.35
C GLY A 285 -3.73 -11.58 -0.33
N GLY A 286 -3.46 -10.95 -1.44
CA GLY A 286 -2.36 -10.00 -1.62
C GLY A 286 -1.32 -10.53 -2.58
N TYR A 287 -0.24 -11.12 -2.03
CA TYR A 287 0.87 -11.68 -2.81
C TYR A 287 1.54 -10.65 -3.72
N PHE A 288 1.74 -9.43 -3.22
CA PHE A 288 2.38 -8.38 -3.98
C PHE A 288 3.80 -8.81 -4.35
N TRP A 289 3.98 -9.25 -5.63
CA TRP A 289 5.29 -9.58 -6.13
C TRP A 289 6.14 -8.31 -6.18
N TRP A 290 7.25 -8.31 -5.42
CA TRP A 290 8.03 -7.09 -5.20
C TRP A 290 8.67 -6.55 -6.47
N TYR A 291 9.43 -7.39 -7.16
CA TYR A 291 10.19 -6.98 -8.35
C TYR A 291 9.36 -7.07 -9.63
N PHE A 292 8.17 -6.45 -9.67
CA PHE A 292 7.30 -6.57 -10.84
C PHE A 292 7.95 -5.98 -12.10
N HIS A 293 8.60 -4.81 -12.00
CA HIS A 293 9.27 -4.21 -13.14
C HIS A 293 10.46 -5.06 -13.61
N ALA A 294 11.35 -5.47 -12.71
CA ALA A 294 12.52 -6.27 -13.07
C ALA A 294 12.12 -7.65 -13.58
N ASP A 295 11.21 -8.34 -12.92
CA ASP A 295 10.92 -9.74 -13.17
C ASP A 295 9.80 -9.97 -14.19
N ALA A 296 8.73 -9.20 -14.14
CA ALA A 296 7.59 -9.38 -15.01
C ALA A 296 7.69 -8.54 -16.29
N VAL A 297 8.08 -7.26 -16.17
CA VAL A 297 8.17 -6.36 -17.32
C VAL A 297 9.39 -6.67 -18.16
N ARG A 298 10.54 -6.92 -17.53
CA ARG A 298 11.82 -7.20 -18.20
C ARG A 298 12.21 -8.67 -18.20
N GLY A 299 11.96 -9.39 -17.10
CA GLY A 299 12.46 -10.74 -16.85
C GLY A 299 11.60 -11.90 -17.38
N GLY A 300 10.39 -11.62 -17.90
CA GLY A 300 9.55 -12.67 -18.51
C GLY A 300 8.68 -13.45 -17.51
N LEU A 301 8.58 -13.05 -16.25
CA LEU A 301 7.79 -13.74 -15.22
C LEU A 301 6.26 -13.50 -15.37
N TRP A 302 5.85 -12.47 -16.13
CA TRP A 302 4.44 -12.08 -16.23
C TRP A 302 3.46 -13.21 -16.58
N PRO A 303 3.73 -14.09 -17.55
CA PRO A 303 2.81 -15.19 -17.86
C PRO A 303 2.48 -16.06 -16.64
N THR A 304 3.48 -16.33 -15.81
CA THR A 304 3.35 -17.11 -14.57
C THR A 304 2.56 -16.34 -13.52
N LEU A 305 2.94 -15.11 -13.23
CA LEU A 305 2.22 -14.27 -12.26
C LEU A 305 0.75 -14.08 -12.67
N ARG A 306 0.51 -13.77 -13.95
CA ARG A 306 -0.82 -13.60 -14.51
C ARG A 306 -1.70 -14.83 -14.30
N GLN A 307 -1.16 -16.04 -14.51
CA GLN A 307 -1.89 -17.28 -14.30
C GLN A 307 -2.34 -17.42 -12.85
N PHE A 308 -1.42 -17.24 -11.88
CA PHE A 308 -1.75 -17.37 -10.46
C PHE A 308 -2.68 -16.27 -9.97
N ILE A 309 -2.43 -15.01 -10.34
CA ILE A 309 -3.27 -13.86 -10.01
C ILE A 309 -4.71 -14.08 -10.51
N SER A 310 -4.86 -14.65 -11.71
CA SER A 310 -6.20 -14.95 -12.27
C SER A 310 -6.93 -16.04 -11.51
N GLY A 311 -6.20 -17.06 -11.04
CA GLY A 311 -6.76 -18.18 -10.30
C GLY A 311 -7.16 -17.84 -8.86
N LEU A 312 -6.71 -16.73 -8.31
CA LEU A 312 -7.15 -16.30 -6.98
C LEU A 312 -8.65 -15.98 -6.99
N GLY A 313 -9.45 -16.74 -6.26
CA GLY A 313 -10.89 -16.53 -6.12
C GLY A 313 -11.79 -17.44 -6.95
N ASP A 314 -11.27 -18.29 -7.83
CA ASP A 314 -12.08 -19.25 -8.58
C ASP A 314 -12.74 -20.29 -7.66
N ASP A 315 -12.18 -20.52 -6.49
CA ASP A 315 -12.74 -21.42 -5.48
C ASP A 315 -14.03 -20.91 -4.84
N ASP A 316 -14.27 -19.59 -4.81
CA ASP A 316 -15.50 -18.99 -4.25
C ASP A 316 -16.73 -19.27 -5.13
N ALA A 317 -16.53 -19.42 -6.43
CA ALA A 317 -17.61 -19.72 -7.37
C ALA A 317 -18.10 -21.19 -7.23
N SER A 318 -17.21 -22.11 -6.85
CA SER A 318 -17.55 -23.54 -6.68
C SER A 318 -18.30 -23.83 -5.37
N GLU A 319 -18.04 -23.08 -4.30
CA GLU A 319 -18.75 -23.24 -3.01
C GLU A 319 -20.16 -22.63 -3.04
N SER A 320 -20.37 -21.54 -3.80
CA SER A 320 -21.69 -20.94 -3.94
C SER A 320 -22.68 -21.83 -4.70
N CYS A 321 -22.21 -22.71 -5.59
CA CYS A 321 -23.03 -23.69 -6.28
C CYS A 321 -23.30 -24.96 -5.47
N ALA A 322 -22.45 -25.30 -4.49
CA ALA A 322 -22.65 -26.48 -3.64
C ALA A 322 -23.70 -26.26 -2.54
N GLY A 323 -23.98 -25.02 -2.16
CA GLY A 323 -24.96 -24.63 -1.14
C GLY A 323 -26.38 -24.31 -1.66
N SER A 324 -26.56 -24.12 -2.96
CA SER A 324 -27.86 -23.92 -3.58
C SER A 324 -28.27 -25.19 -4.32
N THR A 325 -29.26 -25.90 -3.79
CA THR A 325 -30.00 -26.90 -4.58
C THR A 325 -30.56 -26.18 -5.80
N CYS A 326 -29.93 -26.37 -6.97
CA CYS A 326 -30.50 -25.95 -8.23
C CYS A 326 -31.82 -26.70 -8.39
N GLY A 327 -32.93 -26.02 -8.06
CA GLY A 327 -34.27 -26.53 -8.26
C GLY A 327 -34.43 -26.91 -9.71
N ALA A 328 -34.63 -28.23 -9.95
CA ALA A 328 -34.99 -28.72 -11.27
C ALA A 328 -36.25 -27.98 -11.73
N ALA A 329 -36.20 -27.40 -12.91
CA ALA A 329 -37.35 -26.80 -13.55
C ALA A 329 -38.49 -27.83 -13.63
N PRO A 330 -39.74 -27.47 -13.28
CA PRO A 330 -40.86 -28.40 -13.38
C PRO A 330 -41.07 -28.80 -14.85
N ALA A 331 -41.27 -30.12 -15.06
CA ALA A 331 -41.56 -30.68 -16.35
C ALA A 331 -42.88 -30.08 -16.90
N PRO A 332 -43.00 -29.84 -18.22
CA PRO A 332 -44.23 -29.35 -18.82
C PRO A 332 -45.35 -30.37 -18.70
N PRO A 333 -46.60 -29.94 -18.52
CA PRO A 333 -47.75 -30.86 -18.41
C PRO A 333 -47.95 -31.62 -19.69
N PRO A 334 -48.51 -32.87 -19.63
CA PRO A 334 -48.78 -33.69 -20.79
C PRO A 334 -49.87 -33.05 -21.64
N ALA A 335 -49.68 -33.08 -22.97
CA ALA A 335 -50.66 -32.67 -23.94
C ALA A 335 -51.85 -33.62 -23.92
N HIS A 336 -53.03 -33.09 -23.62
CA HIS A 336 -54.28 -33.80 -23.82
C HIS A 336 -54.63 -33.83 -25.30
N GLY A 337 -54.66 -35.04 -25.89
CA GLY A 337 -55.31 -35.36 -27.16
C GLY A 337 -56.73 -35.79 -26.92
#